data_39d90b2a094e6f16c33caae7483dbd74
#
_entry.id   39d90b2a094e6f16c33caae7483dbd74
#
_cell.length_a   1.000
_cell.length_b   1.000
_cell.length_c   1.000
_cell.angle_alpha   90.00
_cell.angle_beta   90.00
_cell.angle_gamma   90.00
#
_symmetry.space_group_name_H-M   'P 1'
#
loop_
_entity.id
_entity.type
_entity.pdbx_description
1 polymer ?
#
loop_
_entity_poly.entity_id
_entity_poly.type
_entity_poly.pdbx_seq_one_letter_code
_entity_poly.pdbx_strand_id
1 'polypeptide(L)'
;PIELPARPYQTYVSVSIKAKGKGTLFIGAIHKRWSRLELGQFILGGKRYSDENKQEFIHYFHPGDLKPPLNVYFSGYRTAEGFEGYFMMKRMNAPFILIADPRIEGGAFYLGSENYEQAIRKVIQNALDYLGFANNQLILSGLSMGSFGALYYATKLNPAAVIVGKPLINLGTIANNMKLVRPNDFGTSLDILRLNQNDITNKDVVQLDNHFWKQIQHSDLSMTTFAIAYMEHDDYDKYAFQDLLPVLTKQHARVISKRIPGRHNDDSATVTHWFINFYHLIMEERFGRVTHARR
;
A
#
# COMPACT_ATOMS: atom_id res chain seq x y z
N PRO A 1 13.64 1.60 14.31
CA PRO A 1 14.20 2.90 13.94
C PRO A 1 14.85 3.59 15.13
N ILE A 2 15.78 4.52 14.85
CA ILE A 2 16.38 5.41 15.81
C ILE A 2 15.84 6.80 15.52
N GLU A 3 15.24 7.44 16.52
CA GLU A 3 14.73 8.80 16.41
C GLU A 3 15.81 9.79 16.84
N LEU A 4 16.00 10.83 16.04
CA LEU A 4 16.92 11.92 16.35
C LEU A 4 16.10 13.20 16.60
N PRO A 5 16.37 13.94 17.67
CA PRO A 5 15.65 15.18 17.96
C PRO A 5 15.90 16.22 16.86
N ALA A 6 14.87 16.99 16.55
CA ALA A 6 15.00 18.13 15.64
C ALA A 6 16.01 19.15 16.20
N ARG A 7 16.83 19.71 15.30
CA ARG A 7 17.81 20.73 15.65
C ARG A 7 17.57 22.00 14.82
N PRO A 8 17.73 23.19 15.42
CA PRO A 8 17.43 24.44 14.73
C PRO A 8 18.50 24.87 13.71
N TYR A 9 19.55 24.09 13.54
CA TYR A 9 20.68 24.37 12.65
C TYR A 9 21.04 23.13 11.82
N GLN A 10 21.64 23.37 10.65
CA GLN A 10 22.18 22.30 9.85
C GLN A 10 23.30 21.57 10.58
N THR A 11 23.24 20.25 10.61
CA THR A 11 24.21 19.40 11.27
C THR A 11 24.37 18.09 10.52
N TYR A 12 25.47 17.41 10.79
CA TYR A 12 25.73 16.06 10.30
C TYR A 12 25.39 15.04 11.38
N VAL A 13 24.92 13.88 10.96
CA VAL A 13 24.73 12.72 11.81
C VAL A 13 25.75 11.67 11.41
N SER A 14 26.65 11.34 12.35
CA SER A 14 27.57 10.22 12.17
C SER A 14 26.98 8.97 12.79
N VAL A 15 26.98 7.88 12.04
CA VAL A 15 26.55 6.57 12.52
C VAL A 15 27.79 5.71 12.75
N SER A 16 28.00 5.28 14.00
CA SER A 16 29.07 4.37 14.38
C SER A 16 28.47 3.03 14.82
N ILE A 17 28.94 1.95 14.21
CA ILE A 17 28.47 0.59 14.51
C ILE A 17 29.59 -0.15 15.22
N LYS A 18 29.32 -0.64 16.44
CA LYS A 18 30.24 -1.49 17.21
C LYS A 18 29.57 -2.85 17.42
N ALA A 19 30.24 -3.91 17.00
CA ALA A 19 29.82 -5.29 17.22
C ALA A 19 30.85 -6.04 18.05
N LYS A 20 30.38 -7.00 18.87
CA LYS A 20 31.22 -7.90 19.66
C LYS A 20 30.61 -9.30 19.61
N GLY A 21 31.44 -10.32 19.31
CA GLY A 21 31.01 -11.72 19.23
C GLY A 21 31.75 -12.48 18.14
N LYS A 22 31.32 -13.71 17.90
CA LYS A 22 31.78 -14.54 16.78
C LYS A 22 30.62 -14.70 15.79
N GLY A 23 30.86 -14.47 14.51
CA GLY A 23 29.84 -14.56 13.47
C GLY A 23 30.07 -13.59 12.34
N THR A 24 29.15 -13.52 11.41
CA THR A 24 29.15 -12.58 10.29
C THR A 24 28.20 -11.43 10.60
N LEU A 25 28.68 -10.20 10.44
CA LEU A 25 27.85 -9.00 10.55
C LEU A 25 27.53 -8.49 9.15
N PHE A 26 26.23 -8.38 8.83
CA PHE A 26 25.76 -7.75 7.62
C PHE A 26 25.28 -6.33 7.93
N ILE A 27 25.86 -5.36 7.24
CA ILE A 27 25.47 -3.94 7.34
C ILE A 27 24.77 -3.58 6.02
N GLY A 28 23.47 -3.31 6.11
CA GLY A 28 22.67 -2.88 4.97
C GLY A 28 22.65 -1.37 4.77
N ALA A 29 21.76 -0.89 3.92
CA ALA A 29 21.56 0.52 3.70
C ALA A 29 21.01 1.22 4.95
N ILE A 30 21.40 2.48 5.14
CA ILE A 30 20.85 3.34 6.18
C ILE A 30 19.77 4.19 5.57
N HIS A 31 18.53 3.94 5.98
CA HIS A 31 17.37 4.69 5.54
C HIS A 31 17.08 5.85 6.49
N LYS A 32 16.78 7.01 5.94
CA LYS A 32 16.36 8.19 6.70
C LYS A 32 14.98 8.64 6.24
N ARG A 33 14.20 9.15 7.17
CA ARG A 33 12.90 9.76 6.85
C ARG A 33 12.62 10.93 7.78
N TRP A 34 11.79 11.85 7.33
CA TRP A 34 11.28 12.90 8.19
C TRP A 34 10.18 12.34 9.09
N SER A 35 10.44 12.29 10.39
CA SER A 35 9.44 11.96 11.39
C SER A 35 8.66 13.22 11.78
N ARG A 36 7.37 13.05 12.04
CA ARG A 36 6.50 14.11 12.55
C ARG A 36 5.99 13.84 13.95
N LEU A 37 6.54 12.84 14.63
CA LEU A 37 6.07 12.42 15.95
C LEU A 37 6.22 13.51 17.02
N GLU A 38 7.30 14.28 16.99
CA GLU A 38 7.54 15.36 17.96
C GLU A 38 6.60 16.57 17.78
N LEU A 39 6.12 16.78 16.56
CA LEU A 39 5.13 17.83 16.26
C LEU A 39 3.71 17.38 16.56
N GLY A 40 3.56 16.29 17.29
CA GLY A 40 2.32 15.57 17.41
C GLY A 40 2.01 14.80 16.14
N GLN A 41 0.98 14.03 16.20
CA GLN A 41 0.52 13.29 15.04
C GLN A 41 0.06 14.30 14.00
N PHE A 42 0.62 14.26 12.79
CA PHE A 42 0.27 15.14 11.68
C PHE A 42 -1.21 15.04 11.24
N ILE A 43 -1.95 14.05 11.77
CA ILE A 43 -3.41 14.01 11.83
C ILE A 43 -3.79 13.63 13.28
N LEU A 44 -4.59 14.47 13.93
CA LEU A 44 -5.07 14.19 15.27
C LEU A 44 -5.84 12.86 15.30
N GLY A 45 -5.44 11.93 16.16
CA GLY A 45 -5.99 10.58 16.24
C GLY A 45 -5.24 9.51 15.41
N GLY A 46 -4.22 9.90 14.64
CA GLY A 46 -3.33 8.94 13.99
C GLY A 46 -2.54 8.11 15.02
N LYS A 47 -2.24 6.87 14.68
CA LYS A 47 -1.54 5.93 15.55
C LYS A 47 -0.41 5.25 14.81
N ARG A 48 0.60 4.79 15.57
CA ARG A 48 1.70 3.96 15.09
C ARG A 48 1.58 2.57 15.70
N TYR A 49 1.74 1.57 14.88
CA TYR A 49 2.01 0.20 15.30
C TYR A 49 3.48 -0.12 15.08
N SER A 50 4.09 -0.87 16.01
CA SER A 50 5.42 -1.47 15.85
C SER A 50 5.41 -2.82 16.52
N ASP A 51 5.96 -3.84 15.85
CA ASP A 51 6.13 -5.17 16.42
C ASP A 51 7.48 -5.33 17.14
N GLU A 52 7.75 -6.50 17.67
CA GLU A 52 9.00 -6.87 18.36
C GLU A 52 10.23 -6.79 17.44
N ASN A 53 10.04 -7.00 16.13
CA ASN A 53 11.06 -6.87 15.09
C ASN A 53 11.17 -5.43 14.58
N LYS A 54 10.49 -4.48 15.23
CA LYS A 54 10.45 -3.07 14.87
C LYS A 54 9.93 -2.82 13.45
N GLN A 55 9.11 -3.72 12.94
CA GLN A 55 8.33 -3.47 11.75
C GLN A 55 7.14 -2.61 12.13
N GLU A 56 6.91 -1.57 11.36
CA GLU A 56 5.96 -0.54 11.75
C GLU A 56 5.09 -0.07 10.58
N PHE A 57 3.89 0.35 10.90
CA PHE A 57 3.02 1.13 10.02
C PHE A 57 2.32 2.21 10.85
N ILE A 58 1.83 3.22 10.14
CA ILE A 58 0.98 4.26 10.74
C ILE A 58 -0.43 4.16 10.16
N HIS A 59 -1.42 4.43 10.99
CA HIS A 59 -2.81 4.40 10.58
C HIS A 59 -3.63 5.52 11.22
N TYR A 60 -4.71 5.90 10.55
CA TYR A 60 -5.68 6.88 11.00
C TYR A 60 -7.09 6.39 10.67
N PHE A 61 -8.01 6.45 11.63
CA PHE A 61 -9.41 6.12 11.43
C PHE A 61 -10.28 7.36 11.57
N HIS A 62 -11.21 7.54 10.63
CA HIS A 62 -12.23 8.58 10.65
C HIS A 62 -13.61 7.92 10.54
N PRO A 63 -14.54 8.18 11.48
CA PRO A 63 -15.84 7.51 11.52
C PRO A 63 -16.82 7.95 10.43
N GLY A 64 -16.51 9.01 9.68
CA GLY A 64 -17.40 9.54 8.63
C GLY A 64 -18.81 9.83 9.15
N ASP A 65 -19.80 9.37 8.40
CA ASP A 65 -21.21 9.45 8.73
C ASP A 65 -21.75 8.14 9.38
N LEU A 66 -20.87 7.23 9.77
CA LEU A 66 -21.18 5.92 10.37
C LEU A 66 -22.03 5.00 9.47
N LYS A 67 -22.07 5.23 8.16
CA LYS A 67 -22.79 4.39 7.20
C LYS A 67 -21.82 3.71 6.23
N PRO A 68 -22.11 2.46 5.77
CA PRO A 68 -21.21 1.76 4.86
C PRO A 68 -21.01 2.52 3.54
N PRO A 69 -19.87 2.28 2.90
CA PRO A 69 -18.81 1.32 3.26
C PRO A 69 -17.77 1.92 4.20
N LEU A 70 -16.94 1.03 4.84
CA LEU A 70 -15.64 1.41 5.36
C LEU A 70 -14.64 1.45 4.21
N ASN A 71 -14.00 2.59 3.99
CA ASN A 71 -12.96 2.76 2.97
C ASN A 71 -11.58 2.63 3.60
N VAL A 72 -10.72 1.75 3.10
CA VAL A 72 -9.31 1.66 3.51
C VAL A 72 -8.43 2.11 2.37
N TYR A 73 -7.61 3.12 2.62
CA TYR A 73 -6.66 3.63 1.64
C TYR A 73 -5.23 3.36 2.08
N PHE A 74 -4.51 2.59 1.28
CA PHE A 74 -3.09 2.34 1.44
C PHE A 74 -2.30 3.42 0.70
N SER A 75 -1.46 4.15 1.41
CA SER A 75 -0.63 5.21 0.84
C SER A 75 0.43 4.67 -0.12
N GLY A 76 0.76 5.43 -1.15
CA GLY A 76 1.87 5.17 -2.04
C GLY A 76 3.23 5.44 -1.42
N TYR A 77 4.28 5.39 -2.23
CA TYR A 77 5.65 5.69 -1.82
C TYR A 77 5.80 7.13 -1.31
N ARG A 78 6.41 7.28 -0.13
CA ARG A 78 6.65 8.58 0.50
C ARG A 78 7.95 8.60 1.28
N THR A 79 8.80 9.58 1.00
CA THR A 79 10.08 9.78 1.72
C THR A 79 9.93 10.43 3.10
N ALA A 80 8.74 10.95 3.43
CA ALA A 80 8.41 11.50 4.74
C ALA A 80 7.22 10.75 5.33
N GLU A 81 7.19 10.60 6.65
CA GLU A 81 6.02 10.06 7.35
C GLU A 81 4.77 10.86 7.03
N GLY A 82 3.70 10.17 6.68
CA GLY A 82 2.45 10.81 6.34
C GLY A 82 1.48 9.88 5.66
N PHE A 83 0.27 10.39 5.49
CA PHE A 83 -0.78 9.71 4.76
C PHE A 83 -1.04 10.40 3.42
N GLU A 84 -1.40 9.61 2.44
CA GLU A 84 -2.07 10.08 1.23
C GLU A 84 -3.59 9.96 1.40
N GLY A 85 -4.33 10.62 0.52
CA GLY A 85 -5.76 10.43 0.35
C GLY A 85 -6.66 11.06 1.41
N TYR A 86 -6.13 11.76 2.45
CA TYR A 86 -6.97 12.30 3.52
C TYR A 86 -8.14 13.15 3.02
N PHE A 87 -7.87 14.16 2.21
CA PHE A 87 -8.93 15.05 1.71
C PHE A 87 -9.85 14.34 0.72
N MET A 88 -9.33 13.42 -0.07
CA MET A 88 -10.11 12.60 -0.99
C MET A 88 -11.09 11.72 -0.21
N MET A 89 -10.62 10.96 0.78
CA MET A 89 -11.46 10.10 1.60
C MET A 89 -12.49 10.91 2.42
N LYS A 90 -12.08 12.05 2.95
CA LYS A 90 -12.98 12.94 3.69
C LYS A 90 -14.14 13.46 2.83
N ARG A 91 -13.89 13.74 1.53
CA ARG A 91 -14.94 14.16 0.59
C ARG A 91 -15.94 13.05 0.27
N MET A 92 -15.58 11.77 0.43
CA MET A 92 -16.50 10.65 0.25
C MET A 92 -17.58 10.59 1.37
N ASN A 93 -17.38 11.33 2.46
CA ASN A 93 -18.28 11.41 3.62
C ASN A 93 -18.65 10.05 4.23
N ALA A 94 -17.84 9.02 4.02
CA ALA A 94 -18.00 7.69 4.59
C ALA A 94 -16.89 7.41 5.60
N PRO A 95 -17.03 6.40 6.47
CA PRO A 95 -15.95 5.93 7.32
C PRO A 95 -14.71 5.57 6.49
N PHE A 96 -13.52 5.93 6.99
CA PHE A 96 -12.29 5.54 6.31
C PHE A 96 -11.11 5.29 7.27
N ILE A 97 -10.20 4.44 6.81
CA ILE A 97 -8.87 4.24 7.40
C ILE A 97 -7.83 4.65 6.37
N LEU A 98 -6.82 5.39 6.81
CA LEU A 98 -5.59 5.60 6.07
C LEU A 98 -4.51 4.72 6.68
N ILE A 99 -3.78 3.98 5.85
CA ILE A 99 -2.63 3.17 6.27
C ILE A 99 -1.43 3.62 5.46
N ALA A 100 -0.30 3.82 6.12
CA ALA A 100 0.96 4.12 5.46
C ALA A 100 2.10 3.29 6.04
N ASP A 101 2.97 2.83 5.15
CA ASP A 101 4.16 2.06 5.48
C ASP A 101 5.38 2.95 5.39
N PRO A 102 5.97 3.39 6.52
CA PRO A 102 7.09 4.33 6.53
C PRO A 102 8.45 3.64 6.47
N ARG A 103 8.52 2.31 6.36
CA ARG A 103 9.80 1.57 6.38
C ARG A 103 10.64 1.86 5.16
N ILE A 104 11.95 1.66 5.25
CA ILE A 104 12.94 1.79 4.17
C ILE A 104 12.83 3.07 3.32
N GLU A 105 12.57 4.21 3.97
CA GLU A 105 12.49 5.55 3.32
C GLU A 105 11.49 5.64 2.16
N GLY A 106 10.34 5.05 2.28
CA GLY A 106 9.32 5.18 1.23
C GLY A 106 8.23 4.14 1.32
N GLY A 107 8.54 3.02 1.94
CA GLY A 107 7.62 1.94 2.16
C GLY A 107 8.14 0.59 1.66
N ALA A 108 7.61 -0.47 2.26
CA ALA A 108 7.97 -1.86 1.98
C ALA A 108 6.74 -2.68 1.53
N PHE A 109 5.82 -2.03 0.81
CA PHE A 109 4.64 -2.67 0.20
C PHE A 109 3.73 -3.40 1.19
N TYR A 110 3.70 -3.00 2.45
CA TYR A 110 2.80 -3.59 3.46
C TYR A 110 3.01 -5.08 3.72
N LEU A 111 4.10 -5.67 3.22
CA LEU A 111 4.56 -7.02 3.58
C LEU A 111 5.46 -6.98 4.81
N GLY A 112 5.40 -7.99 5.64
CA GLY A 112 6.26 -8.05 6.81
C GLY A 112 6.16 -9.37 7.57
N SER A 113 6.46 -9.33 8.87
CA SER A 113 6.24 -10.46 9.76
C SER A 113 4.75 -10.82 9.83
N GLU A 114 4.45 -12.04 10.25
CA GLU A 114 3.06 -12.46 10.51
C GLU A 114 2.36 -11.48 11.47
N ASN A 115 3.04 -11.06 12.54
CA ASN A 115 2.51 -10.10 13.50
C ASN A 115 2.20 -8.73 12.86
N TYR A 116 3.07 -8.27 11.97
CA TYR A 116 2.87 -7.02 11.23
C TYR A 116 1.62 -7.09 10.34
N GLU A 117 1.49 -8.15 9.54
CA GLU A 117 0.35 -8.31 8.63
C GLU A 117 -0.96 -8.56 9.39
N GLN A 118 -0.91 -9.33 10.49
CA GLN A 118 -2.07 -9.51 11.37
C GLN A 118 -2.50 -8.20 12.02
N ALA A 119 -1.56 -7.33 12.39
CA ALA A 119 -1.89 -6.03 12.98
C ALA A 119 -2.61 -5.12 11.98
N ILE A 120 -2.22 -5.10 10.69
CA ILE A 120 -2.96 -4.37 9.65
C ILE A 120 -4.40 -4.90 9.53
N ARG A 121 -4.57 -6.23 9.45
CA ARG A 121 -5.90 -6.85 9.41
C ARG A 121 -6.73 -6.51 10.65
N LYS A 122 -6.11 -6.55 11.84
CA LYS A 122 -6.77 -6.24 13.10
C LYS A 122 -7.23 -4.78 13.18
N VAL A 123 -6.46 -3.83 12.66
CA VAL A 123 -6.88 -2.42 12.58
C VAL A 123 -8.14 -2.28 11.73
N ILE A 124 -8.20 -2.97 10.59
CA ILE A 124 -9.37 -2.94 9.70
C ILE A 124 -10.57 -3.62 10.37
N GLN A 125 -10.37 -4.82 10.94
CA GLN A 125 -11.43 -5.57 11.61
C GLN A 125 -12.01 -4.81 12.82
N ASN A 126 -11.17 -4.22 13.65
CA ASN A 126 -11.64 -3.41 14.78
C ASN A 126 -12.52 -2.23 14.35
N ALA A 127 -12.23 -1.64 13.18
CA ALA A 127 -13.07 -0.56 12.66
C ALA A 127 -14.39 -1.10 12.08
N LEU A 128 -14.39 -2.23 11.41
CA LEU A 128 -15.61 -2.91 10.97
C LEU A 128 -16.50 -3.27 12.18
N ASP A 129 -15.92 -3.86 13.22
CA ASP A 129 -16.63 -4.21 14.45
C ASP A 129 -17.22 -2.99 15.16
N TYR A 130 -16.44 -1.91 15.26
CA TYR A 130 -16.90 -0.63 15.83
C TYR A 130 -18.09 -0.04 15.06
N LEU A 131 -18.08 -0.15 13.72
CA LEU A 131 -19.15 0.37 12.86
C LEU A 131 -20.33 -0.59 12.73
N GLY A 132 -20.19 -1.85 13.17
CA GLY A 132 -21.17 -2.91 12.93
C GLY A 132 -21.25 -3.35 11.48
N PHE A 133 -20.14 -3.28 10.73
CA PHE A 133 -20.09 -3.62 9.31
C PHE A 133 -19.49 -5.02 9.10
N ALA A 134 -19.95 -5.68 8.02
CA ALA A 134 -19.36 -6.91 7.52
C ALA A 134 -18.35 -6.64 6.40
N ASN A 135 -17.55 -7.65 6.03
CA ASN A 135 -16.52 -7.53 4.99
C ASN A 135 -17.08 -7.13 3.62
N ASN A 136 -18.33 -7.50 3.29
CA ASN A 136 -19.01 -7.04 2.09
C ASN A 136 -19.44 -5.56 2.12
N GLN A 137 -19.05 -4.83 3.17
CA GLN A 137 -19.18 -3.39 3.33
C GLN A 137 -17.82 -2.70 3.44
N LEU A 138 -16.76 -3.38 3.00
CA LEU A 138 -15.39 -2.89 2.99
C LEU A 138 -14.94 -2.59 1.55
N ILE A 139 -14.26 -1.47 1.35
CA ILE A 139 -13.52 -1.12 0.13
C ILE A 139 -12.04 -0.98 0.49
N LEU A 140 -11.18 -1.70 -0.23
CA LEU A 140 -9.73 -1.52 -0.15
C LEU A 140 -9.23 -0.75 -1.37
N SER A 141 -8.30 0.16 -1.17
CA SER A 141 -7.85 1.02 -2.25
C SER A 141 -6.42 1.53 -2.09
N GLY A 142 -5.81 1.95 -3.18
CA GLY A 142 -4.49 2.55 -3.18
C GLY A 142 -3.96 2.81 -4.59
N LEU A 143 -2.97 3.68 -4.66
CA LEU A 143 -2.27 4.03 -5.89
C LEU A 143 -0.81 3.54 -5.79
N SER A 144 -0.22 3.09 -6.91
CA SER A 144 1.18 2.67 -6.98
C SER A 144 1.50 1.63 -5.88
N MET A 145 2.45 1.89 -4.98
CA MET A 145 2.75 0.99 -3.86
C MET A 145 1.51 0.63 -3.03
N GLY A 146 0.60 1.58 -2.84
CA GLY A 146 -0.65 1.34 -2.11
C GLY A 146 -1.59 0.36 -2.81
N SER A 147 -1.49 0.22 -4.14
CA SER A 147 -2.25 -0.76 -4.91
C SER A 147 -1.91 -2.19 -4.50
N PHE A 148 -0.64 -2.47 -4.22
CA PHE A 148 -0.22 -3.78 -3.70
C PHE A 148 -0.90 -4.08 -2.36
N GLY A 149 -0.88 -3.13 -1.41
CA GLY A 149 -1.55 -3.31 -0.12
C GLY A 149 -3.03 -3.62 -0.29
N ALA A 150 -3.74 -2.87 -1.12
CA ALA A 150 -5.16 -3.09 -1.40
C ALA A 150 -5.43 -4.48 -1.99
N LEU A 151 -4.67 -4.89 -3.01
CA LEU A 151 -4.80 -6.19 -3.67
C LEU A 151 -4.43 -7.35 -2.74
N TYR A 152 -3.32 -7.22 -2.01
CA TYR A 152 -2.83 -8.26 -1.10
C TYR A 152 -3.78 -8.50 0.07
N TYR A 153 -4.24 -7.46 0.74
CA TYR A 153 -5.18 -7.61 1.85
C TYR A 153 -6.59 -7.99 1.41
N ALA A 154 -6.95 -7.76 0.13
CA ALA A 154 -8.21 -8.26 -0.41
C ALA A 154 -8.29 -9.80 -0.37
N THR A 155 -7.17 -10.49 -0.60
CA THR A 155 -7.10 -11.96 -0.53
C THR A 155 -7.35 -12.53 0.88
N LYS A 156 -7.28 -11.69 1.90
CA LYS A 156 -7.41 -12.04 3.32
C LYS A 156 -8.71 -11.53 3.95
N LEU A 157 -9.36 -10.54 3.34
CA LEU A 157 -10.50 -9.82 3.92
C LEU A 157 -11.79 -9.94 3.09
N ASN A 158 -11.71 -10.41 1.84
CA ASN A 158 -12.86 -10.57 0.93
C ASN A 158 -13.77 -9.31 0.89
N PRO A 159 -13.25 -8.14 0.48
CA PRO A 159 -14.00 -6.88 0.50
C PRO A 159 -15.10 -6.84 -0.57
N ALA A 160 -16.05 -5.89 -0.46
CA ALA A 160 -16.99 -5.59 -1.51
C ALA A 160 -16.31 -5.13 -2.81
N ALA A 161 -15.25 -4.33 -2.67
CA ALA A 161 -14.51 -3.82 -3.82
C ALA A 161 -13.04 -3.55 -3.50
N VAL A 162 -12.23 -3.59 -4.57
CA VAL A 162 -10.84 -3.16 -4.60
C VAL A 162 -10.70 -2.09 -5.69
N ILE A 163 -10.24 -0.90 -5.32
CA ILE A 163 -10.08 0.22 -6.26
C ILE A 163 -8.61 0.60 -6.29
N VAL A 164 -7.95 0.40 -7.42
CA VAL A 164 -6.50 0.64 -7.53
C VAL A 164 -6.14 1.42 -8.78
N GLY A 165 -5.07 2.22 -8.64
CA GLY A 165 -4.43 2.86 -9.77
C GLY A 165 -2.95 2.50 -9.84
N LYS A 166 -2.45 2.27 -11.05
CA LYS A 166 -1.05 1.87 -11.32
C LYS A 166 -0.67 0.63 -10.51
N PRO A 167 -1.32 -0.53 -10.75
CA PRO A 167 -1.12 -1.73 -9.95
C PRO A 167 0.34 -2.19 -9.99
N LEU A 168 0.87 -2.54 -8.83
CA LEU A 168 2.19 -3.14 -8.64
C LEU A 168 2.00 -4.46 -7.91
N ILE A 169 2.49 -5.56 -8.47
CA ILE A 169 2.23 -6.92 -7.98
C ILE A 169 3.51 -7.74 -7.88
N ASN A 170 4.37 -7.67 -8.90
CA ASN A 170 5.58 -8.48 -9.02
C ASN A 170 6.75 -7.80 -8.28
N LEU A 171 6.71 -7.83 -6.95
CA LEU A 171 7.64 -7.04 -6.12
C LEU A 171 9.10 -7.43 -6.26
N GLY A 172 9.38 -8.71 -6.46
CA GLY A 172 10.74 -9.19 -6.72
C GLY A 172 11.28 -8.65 -8.04
N THR A 173 10.47 -8.71 -9.10
CA THR A 173 10.80 -8.16 -10.41
C THR A 173 10.98 -6.64 -10.34
N ILE A 174 10.09 -5.91 -9.66
CA ILE A 174 10.20 -4.47 -9.44
C ILE A 174 11.51 -4.13 -8.73
N ALA A 175 11.82 -4.81 -7.65
CA ALA A 175 13.03 -4.58 -6.87
C ALA A 175 14.31 -4.84 -7.68
N ASN A 176 14.34 -5.92 -8.45
CA ASN A 176 15.49 -6.29 -9.27
C ASN A 176 15.69 -5.35 -10.48
N ASN A 177 14.60 -4.91 -11.10
CA ASN A 177 14.62 -4.06 -12.29
C ASN A 177 15.19 -2.67 -12.02
N MET A 178 14.91 -2.07 -10.86
CA MET A 178 15.44 -0.77 -10.45
C MET A 178 16.97 -0.69 -10.47
N LYS A 179 17.64 -1.79 -10.17
CA LYS A 179 19.11 -1.87 -10.17
C LYS A 179 19.75 -1.46 -11.48
N LEU A 180 19.12 -1.76 -12.60
CA LEU A 180 19.72 -1.63 -13.93
C LEU A 180 19.04 -0.59 -14.81
N VAL A 181 17.75 -0.36 -14.65
CA VAL A 181 16.95 0.42 -15.60
C VAL A 181 16.59 1.81 -15.09
N ARG A 182 16.38 1.96 -13.78
CA ARG A 182 15.92 3.22 -13.16
C ARG A 182 16.69 3.56 -11.89
N PRO A 183 17.99 3.84 -11.98
CA PRO A 183 18.83 4.02 -10.80
C PRO A 183 18.48 5.25 -9.96
N ASN A 184 17.77 6.22 -10.53
CA ASN A 184 17.38 7.47 -9.85
C ASN A 184 15.93 7.47 -9.35
N ASP A 185 15.13 6.50 -9.78
CA ASP A 185 13.72 6.36 -9.40
C ASP A 185 13.56 5.20 -8.42
N PHE A 186 12.93 5.42 -7.29
CA PHE A 186 12.69 4.39 -6.29
C PHE A 186 13.99 3.70 -5.80
N GLY A 187 14.96 4.53 -5.37
CA GLY A 187 16.31 4.10 -4.99
C GLY A 187 16.39 3.01 -3.91
N THR A 188 15.32 2.80 -3.14
CA THR A 188 15.25 1.78 -2.07
C THR A 188 14.63 0.45 -2.52
N SER A 189 14.35 0.27 -3.80
CA SER A 189 13.67 -0.92 -4.31
C SER A 189 14.39 -2.24 -4.01
N LEU A 190 15.71 -2.28 -4.11
CA LEU A 190 16.50 -3.47 -3.76
C LEU A 190 16.40 -3.86 -2.28
N ASP A 191 16.17 -2.90 -1.40
CA ASP A 191 16.02 -3.15 0.02
C ASP A 191 14.73 -3.88 0.35
N ILE A 192 13.73 -3.85 -0.55
CA ILE A 192 12.53 -4.66 -0.44
C ILE A 192 12.85 -6.15 -0.48
N LEU A 193 13.77 -6.58 -1.37
CA LEU A 193 14.25 -7.96 -1.39
C LEU A 193 14.94 -8.32 -0.07
N ARG A 194 15.83 -7.48 0.41
CA ARG A 194 16.55 -7.69 1.68
C ARG A 194 15.65 -7.72 2.90
N LEU A 195 14.57 -6.95 2.89
CA LEU A 195 13.61 -6.93 3.99
C LEU A 195 12.75 -8.19 4.04
N ASN A 196 12.37 -8.73 2.87
CA ASN A 196 11.41 -9.82 2.75
C ASN A 196 12.07 -11.17 2.43
N GLN A 197 13.33 -11.15 2.00
CA GLN A 197 14.13 -12.32 1.65
C GLN A 197 15.51 -12.23 2.32
N ASN A 198 16.15 -13.35 2.52
CA ASN A 198 17.47 -13.38 3.15
C ASN A 198 18.59 -12.94 2.20
N ASP A 199 18.36 -13.00 0.89
CA ASP A 199 19.35 -12.70 -0.14
C ASP A 199 18.69 -11.96 -1.31
N ILE A 200 19.48 -11.61 -2.33
CA ILE A 200 19.07 -10.88 -3.55
C ILE A 200 19.34 -11.70 -4.83
N THR A 201 19.16 -13.01 -4.73
CA THR A 201 19.32 -13.93 -5.86
C THR A 201 18.09 -13.94 -6.76
N ASN A 202 18.21 -14.48 -7.98
CA ASN A 202 17.06 -14.67 -8.87
C ASN A 202 15.98 -15.58 -8.23
N LYS A 203 16.37 -16.50 -7.36
CA LYS A 203 15.42 -17.33 -6.61
C LYS A 203 14.58 -16.48 -5.65
N ASP A 204 15.22 -15.54 -4.96
CA ASP A 204 14.53 -14.64 -4.02
C ASP A 204 13.56 -13.69 -4.75
N VAL A 205 13.95 -13.21 -5.94
CA VAL A 205 13.07 -12.43 -6.83
C VAL A 205 11.80 -13.21 -7.16
N VAL A 206 11.95 -14.44 -7.66
CA VAL A 206 10.80 -15.30 -8.01
C VAL A 206 9.97 -15.66 -6.77
N GLN A 207 10.61 -15.89 -5.64
CA GLN A 207 9.91 -16.21 -4.40
C GLN A 207 9.04 -15.04 -3.91
N LEU A 208 9.56 -13.81 -4.01
CA LEU A 208 8.82 -12.61 -3.62
C LEU A 208 7.65 -12.32 -4.56
N ASP A 209 7.84 -12.46 -5.88
CA ASP A 209 6.74 -12.36 -6.84
C ASP A 209 5.65 -13.40 -6.56
N ASN A 210 6.06 -14.66 -6.34
CA ASN A 210 5.13 -15.75 -6.04
C ASN A 210 4.36 -15.58 -4.72
N HIS A 211 4.82 -14.72 -3.82
CA HIS A 211 4.13 -14.50 -2.55
C HIS A 211 2.70 -14.00 -2.74
N PHE A 212 2.52 -12.99 -3.60
CA PHE A 212 1.19 -12.48 -3.97
C PHE A 212 0.37 -13.52 -4.76
N TRP A 213 0.99 -14.13 -5.79
CA TRP A 213 0.29 -15.04 -6.68
C TRP A 213 -0.26 -16.28 -5.98
N LYS A 214 0.47 -16.80 -5.01
CA LYS A 214 -0.02 -17.90 -4.16
C LYS A 214 -1.22 -17.47 -3.32
N GLN A 215 -1.22 -16.28 -2.77
CA GLN A 215 -2.34 -15.81 -1.94
C GLN A 215 -3.61 -15.64 -2.79
N ILE A 216 -3.53 -14.94 -3.92
CA ILE A 216 -4.70 -14.65 -4.74
C ILE A 216 -5.30 -15.91 -5.38
N GLN A 217 -4.48 -16.89 -5.74
CA GLN A 217 -4.96 -18.16 -6.32
C GLN A 217 -5.77 -19.01 -5.34
N HIS A 218 -5.55 -18.85 -4.04
CA HIS A 218 -6.23 -19.60 -2.97
C HIS A 218 -7.35 -18.80 -2.27
N SER A 219 -7.59 -17.56 -2.71
CA SER A 219 -8.67 -16.72 -2.18
C SER A 219 -9.96 -16.88 -2.97
N ASP A 220 -11.09 -16.61 -2.34
CA ASP A 220 -12.38 -16.47 -3.02
C ASP A 220 -12.73 -14.99 -3.13
N LEU A 221 -12.61 -14.45 -4.33
CA LEU A 221 -12.90 -13.05 -4.66
C LEU A 221 -14.10 -12.91 -5.61
N SER A 222 -14.91 -13.95 -5.74
CA SER A 222 -16.07 -14.00 -6.64
C SER A 222 -17.10 -12.87 -6.39
N MET A 223 -17.23 -12.44 -5.14
CA MET A 223 -18.14 -11.35 -4.73
C MET A 223 -17.49 -9.96 -4.73
N THR A 224 -16.18 -9.88 -5.01
CA THR A 224 -15.42 -8.64 -5.01
C THR A 224 -15.43 -7.97 -6.39
N THR A 225 -15.69 -6.67 -6.44
CA THR A 225 -15.54 -5.86 -7.65
C THR A 225 -14.17 -5.21 -7.69
N PHE A 226 -13.41 -5.42 -8.77
CA PHE A 226 -12.12 -4.79 -9.01
C PHE A 226 -12.28 -3.63 -9.98
N ALA A 227 -11.85 -2.42 -9.57
CA ALA A 227 -11.80 -1.24 -10.43
C ALA A 227 -10.35 -0.78 -10.55
N ILE A 228 -9.79 -0.89 -11.76
CA ILE A 228 -8.35 -0.80 -12.00
C ILE A 228 -8.04 0.25 -13.08
N ALA A 229 -7.36 1.34 -12.70
CA ALA A 229 -6.76 2.28 -13.64
C ALA A 229 -5.28 1.92 -13.82
N TYR A 230 -4.85 1.59 -15.04
CA TYR A 230 -3.49 1.12 -15.28
C TYR A 230 -2.82 1.86 -16.43
N MET A 231 -1.48 1.98 -16.35
CA MET A 231 -0.67 2.58 -17.39
C MET A 231 -0.36 1.55 -18.48
N GLU A 232 -0.51 1.97 -19.74
CA GLU A 232 -0.31 1.09 -20.90
C GLU A 232 1.12 0.58 -21.04
N HIS A 233 2.07 1.43 -20.68
CA HIS A 233 3.50 1.17 -20.78
C HIS A 233 4.18 1.29 -19.41
N ASP A 234 3.51 0.78 -18.37
CA ASP A 234 4.05 0.82 -17.01
C ASP A 234 5.47 0.23 -17.01
N ASP A 235 6.42 1.02 -16.54
CA ASP A 235 7.83 0.65 -16.51
C ASP A 235 8.28 0.14 -15.13
N TYR A 236 7.37 0.09 -14.14
CA TYR A 236 7.63 -0.54 -12.84
C TYR A 236 7.15 -2.00 -12.82
N ASP A 237 5.92 -2.26 -13.25
CA ASP A 237 5.35 -3.60 -13.35
C ASP A 237 4.55 -3.74 -14.65
N LYS A 238 5.28 -3.99 -15.72
CA LYS A 238 4.79 -3.93 -17.10
C LYS A 238 3.56 -4.80 -17.36
N TYR A 239 3.46 -5.93 -16.69
CA TYR A 239 2.43 -6.93 -16.96
C TYR A 239 1.41 -7.08 -15.81
N ALA A 240 1.49 -6.24 -14.77
CA ALA A 240 0.64 -6.36 -13.60
C ALA A 240 -0.85 -6.56 -13.92
N PHE A 241 -1.43 -5.73 -14.77
CA PHE A 241 -2.84 -5.84 -15.14
C PHE A 241 -3.12 -7.07 -16.01
N GLN A 242 -2.24 -7.35 -17.00
CA GLN A 242 -2.38 -8.48 -17.92
C GLN A 242 -2.31 -9.82 -17.20
N ASP A 243 -1.45 -9.93 -16.18
CA ASP A 243 -1.27 -11.14 -15.38
C ASP A 243 -2.42 -11.29 -14.34
N LEU A 244 -2.91 -10.17 -13.81
CA LEU A 244 -3.98 -10.17 -12.81
C LEU A 244 -5.35 -10.52 -13.41
N LEU A 245 -5.66 -9.99 -14.59
CA LEU A 245 -6.99 -10.13 -15.22
C LEU A 245 -7.43 -11.59 -15.42
N PRO A 246 -6.59 -12.50 -15.93
CA PRO A 246 -6.97 -13.92 -16.09
C PRO A 246 -7.28 -14.59 -14.74
N VAL A 247 -6.55 -14.27 -13.68
CA VAL A 247 -6.77 -14.83 -12.34
C VAL A 247 -8.11 -14.37 -11.79
N LEU A 248 -8.42 -13.08 -11.87
CA LEU A 248 -9.70 -12.53 -11.43
C LEU A 248 -10.88 -13.09 -12.25
N THR A 249 -10.69 -13.20 -13.54
CA THR A 249 -11.72 -13.79 -14.45
C THR A 249 -12.01 -15.25 -14.09
N LYS A 250 -10.97 -16.04 -13.81
CA LYS A 250 -11.13 -17.44 -13.37
C LYS A 250 -11.90 -17.57 -12.06
N GLN A 251 -11.79 -16.58 -11.19
CA GLN A 251 -12.53 -16.52 -9.93
C GLN A 251 -13.91 -15.88 -10.06
N HIS A 252 -14.36 -15.57 -11.28
CA HIS A 252 -15.64 -14.91 -11.56
C HIS A 252 -15.78 -13.52 -10.90
N ALA A 253 -14.68 -12.88 -10.55
CA ALA A 253 -14.70 -11.53 -10.02
C ALA A 253 -15.12 -10.51 -11.09
N ARG A 254 -15.91 -9.52 -10.71
CA ARG A 254 -16.25 -8.40 -11.61
C ARG A 254 -15.05 -7.47 -11.75
N VAL A 255 -14.62 -7.19 -12.99
CA VAL A 255 -13.50 -6.29 -13.27
C VAL A 255 -13.97 -5.11 -14.12
N ILE A 256 -13.69 -3.91 -13.67
CA ILE A 256 -13.86 -2.64 -14.39
C ILE A 256 -12.47 -2.07 -14.55
N SER A 257 -12.08 -1.68 -15.76
CA SER A 257 -10.72 -1.15 -15.96
C SER A 257 -10.68 0.06 -16.87
N LYS A 258 -9.62 0.85 -16.69
CA LYS A 258 -9.28 1.98 -17.57
C LYS A 258 -7.79 1.93 -17.89
N ARG A 259 -7.48 1.77 -19.18
CA ARG A 259 -6.15 1.93 -19.73
C ARG A 259 -5.85 3.41 -19.94
N ILE A 260 -4.66 3.84 -19.53
CA ILE A 260 -4.16 5.20 -19.65
C ILE A 260 -2.81 5.14 -20.39
N PRO A 261 -2.60 5.90 -21.48
CA PRO A 261 -1.32 5.92 -22.18
C PRO A 261 -0.18 6.43 -21.28
N GLY A 262 1.04 5.96 -21.54
CA GLY A 262 2.25 6.40 -20.83
C GLY A 262 2.81 5.39 -19.84
N ARG A 263 3.95 5.78 -19.23
CA ARG A 263 4.68 5.02 -18.21
C ARG A 263 4.12 5.31 -16.83
N HIS A 264 4.61 4.65 -15.81
CA HIS A 264 4.12 4.71 -14.43
C HIS A 264 3.87 6.13 -13.90
N ASN A 265 4.78 7.06 -14.17
CA ASN A 265 4.70 8.43 -13.63
C ASN A 265 4.27 9.50 -14.64
N ASP A 266 3.94 9.12 -15.89
CA ASP A 266 3.69 10.11 -16.95
C ASP A 266 2.36 10.87 -16.77
N ASP A 267 1.29 10.21 -16.27
CA ASP A 267 -0.02 10.84 -16.11
C ASP A 267 -0.75 10.44 -14.82
N SER A 268 -0.20 10.84 -13.70
CA SER A 268 -0.81 10.60 -12.39
C SER A 268 -2.14 11.35 -12.19
N ALA A 269 -2.37 12.44 -12.91
CA ALA A 269 -3.60 13.22 -12.83
C ALA A 269 -4.79 12.43 -13.40
N THR A 270 -4.65 11.88 -14.60
CA THR A 270 -5.69 11.04 -15.23
C THR A 270 -5.92 9.76 -14.42
N VAL A 271 -4.87 9.13 -13.89
CA VAL A 271 -5.03 7.96 -13.00
C VAL A 271 -5.87 8.33 -11.79
N THR A 272 -5.55 9.44 -11.11
CA THR A 272 -6.30 9.90 -9.94
C THR A 272 -7.75 10.24 -10.28
N HIS A 273 -7.99 10.87 -11.44
CA HIS A 273 -9.34 11.17 -11.90
C HIS A 273 -10.18 9.89 -12.05
N TRP A 274 -9.65 8.87 -12.75
CA TRP A 274 -10.36 7.60 -12.93
C TRP A 274 -10.52 6.82 -11.62
N PHE A 275 -9.52 6.87 -10.75
CA PHE A 275 -9.61 6.28 -9.41
C PHE A 275 -10.78 6.87 -8.61
N ILE A 276 -10.95 8.19 -8.63
CA ILE A 276 -12.07 8.87 -7.98
C ILE A 276 -13.41 8.52 -8.66
N ASN A 277 -13.45 8.46 -9.99
CA ASN A 277 -14.65 8.05 -10.72
C ASN A 277 -15.08 6.61 -10.36
N PHE A 278 -14.14 5.69 -10.21
CA PHE A 278 -14.42 4.34 -9.76
C PHE A 278 -14.98 4.30 -8.34
N TYR A 279 -14.47 5.16 -7.45
CA TYR A 279 -15.04 5.31 -6.13
C TYR A 279 -16.52 5.75 -6.20
N HIS A 280 -16.82 6.79 -6.96
CA HIS A 280 -18.18 7.26 -7.12
C HIS A 280 -19.09 6.17 -7.68
N LEU A 281 -18.64 5.47 -8.72
CA LEU A 281 -19.40 4.38 -9.33
C LEU A 281 -19.71 3.27 -8.32
N ILE A 282 -18.71 2.79 -7.58
CA ILE A 282 -18.89 1.71 -6.62
C ILE A 282 -19.71 2.15 -5.41
N MET A 283 -19.50 3.35 -4.91
CA MET A 283 -20.28 3.92 -3.81
C MET A 283 -21.76 4.03 -4.18
N GLU A 284 -22.07 4.44 -5.41
CA GLU A 284 -23.44 4.53 -5.91
C GLU A 284 -24.04 3.14 -6.15
N GLU A 285 -23.37 2.28 -6.94
CA GLU A 285 -23.91 0.97 -7.34
C GLU A 285 -24.07 -0.03 -6.18
N ARG A 286 -23.09 -0.06 -5.27
CA ARG A 286 -23.04 -1.09 -4.21
C ARG A 286 -23.64 -0.62 -2.88
N PHE A 287 -23.64 0.69 -2.62
CA PHE A 287 -24.01 1.25 -1.33
C PHE A 287 -25.10 2.33 -1.42
N GLY A 288 -25.60 2.64 -2.63
CA GLY A 288 -26.64 3.65 -2.82
C GLY A 288 -26.22 5.07 -2.41
N ARG A 289 -24.90 5.35 -2.39
CA ARG A 289 -24.38 6.64 -1.94
C ARG A 289 -24.20 7.59 -3.12
N VAL A 290 -25.03 8.60 -3.19
CA VAL A 290 -24.86 9.68 -4.17
C VAL A 290 -23.72 10.58 -3.71
N THR A 291 -22.59 10.50 -4.39
CA THR A 291 -21.48 11.43 -4.18
C THR A 291 -21.60 12.57 -5.16
N HIS A 292 -21.79 13.79 -4.66
CA HIS A 292 -21.93 14.99 -5.50
C HIS A 292 -20.62 15.33 -6.23
N ALA A 293 -20.33 14.65 -7.33
CA ALA A 293 -19.22 14.97 -8.20
C ALA A 293 -19.49 14.64 -9.67
N ARG A 294 -20.72 14.98 -10.15
CA ARG A 294 -20.94 15.17 -11.58
C ARG A 294 -21.05 16.66 -11.85
N ARG A 295 -19.89 17.36 -11.91
CA ARG A 295 -19.74 18.63 -12.62
C ARG A 295 -18.38 18.68 -13.30
#